data_2c271b8b677e3ee315e1d1f2d6911a73
#
_entry.id   2c271b8b677e3ee315e1d1f2d6911a73
#
_cell.length_a   1.000
_cell.length_b   1.000
_cell.length_c   1.000
_cell.angle_alpha   90.00
_cell.angle_beta   90.00
_cell.angle_gamma   90.00
#
_symmetry.space_group_name_H-M   'P 1'
#
loop_
_entity.id
_entity.type
_entity.pdbx_description
1 polymer ?
#
loop_
_entity_poly.entity_id
_entity_poly.type
_entity_poly.pdbx_seq_one_letter_code
_entity_poly.pdbx_strand_id
1 'polypeptide(L)'
;MRTAARSVDAADFDARVVATFGRQFLIEDDGGAVWSATRRGKKGDVVVGDLVRAHASAPGLARIETLKPRRSLLFRAEGYRVKELAANIDLVLVVYAARPTFNRWFVWKALVAAYAAGIEAVVVQNKTDLDEDGEAAAFRRSLEQLGVATLALSAKAEPERTRAALTAVVRDRASLFVGQSGMGKSTLLNLLVPDAGARTQEYSQRLDLGKQTTTASRWFDLPCSGSIVDTPGFQEFGLANVPIVQLAESFPEFRPALGQCRFLDCRHLVEPDCAVRKLVDQGAVAADRFAFYRSLAEARPL
;
A
#
# COMPACT_ATOMS: atom_id res chain seq x y z
N MET A 1 -19.16 -14.02 41.32
CA MET A 1 -18.03 -13.08 41.58
C MET A 1 -18.20 -11.91 40.61
N ARG A 2 -18.52 -10.71 41.13
CA ARG A 2 -18.69 -9.49 40.32
C ARG A 2 -17.29 -9.00 39.96
N THR A 3 -16.94 -9.04 38.67
CA THR A 3 -15.75 -8.42 38.14
C THR A 3 -15.89 -6.90 38.33
N ALA A 4 -15.03 -6.32 39.15
CA ALA A 4 -14.98 -4.89 39.41
C ALA A 4 -14.71 -4.16 38.08
N ALA A 5 -15.66 -3.34 37.64
CA ALA A 5 -15.44 -2.36 36.59
C ALA A 5 -14.35 -1.39 37.11
N ARG A 6 -13.15 -1.46 36.51
CA ARG A 6 -12.14 -0.40 36.71
C ARG A 6 -12.79 0.90 36.22
N SER A 7 -12.83 1.88 37.14
CA SER A 7 -13.13 3.27 36.77
C SER A 7 -12.16 3.68 35.68
N VAL A 8 -12.66 3.99 34.50
CA VAL A 8 -11.85 4.59 33.43
C VAL A 8 -11.62 6.03 33.88
N ASP A 9 -10.46 6.31 34.48
CA ASP A 9 -10.00 7.69 34.56
C ASP A 9 -9.97 8.22 33.13
N ALA A 10 -10.68 9.32 32.89
CA ALA A 10 -10.78 9.97 31.57
C ALA A 10 -9.39 10.53 31.20
N ALA A 11 -8.52 9.66 30.70
CA ALA A 11 -7.14 9.98 30.36
C ALA A 11 -6.95 9.98 28.84
N ASP A 12 -6.10 10.90 28.41
CA ASP A 12 -5.62 10.92 27.04
C ASP A 12 -4.51 9.89 26.87
N PHE A 13 -4.54 9.17 25.75
CA PHE A 13 -3.53 8.15 25.41
C PHE A 13 -3.17 8.20 23.94
N ASP A 14 -2.03 7.63 23.61
CA ASP A 14 -1.57 7.44 22.26
C ASP A 14 -2.05 6.09 21.72
N ALA A 15 -2.41 6.05 20.44
CA ALA A 15 -2.87 4.81 19.81
C ALA A 15 -2.59 4.81 18.31
N ARG A 16 -2.64 3.62 17.72
CA ARG A 16 -2.60 3.39 16.27
C ARG A 16 -3.99 3.05 15.76
N VAL A 17 -4.36 3.58 14.59
CA VAL A 17 -5.58 3.18 13.88
C VAL A 17 -5.34 1.82 13.22
N VAL A 18 -5.98 0.77 13.74
CA VAL A 18 -5.83 -0.61 13.25
C VAL A 18 -6.95 -1.05 12.30
N ALA A 19 -8.09 -0.34 12.30
CA ALA A 19 -9.13 -0.56 11.28
C ALA A 19 -9.99 0.68 11.08
N THR A 20 -10.53 0.83 9.84
CA THR A 20 -11.38 1.97 9.47
C THR A 20 -12.68 1.49 8.84
N PHE A 21 -13.84 2.00 9.34
CA PHE A 21 -15.18 1.63 8.89
C PHE A 21 -16.02 2.91 8.72
N GLY A 22 -15.76 3.65 7.65
CA GLY A 22 -16.46 4.90 7.40
C GLY A 22 -16.11 6.02 8.37
N ARG A 23 -16.91 6.20 9.44
CA ARG A 23 -16.69 7.18 10.52
C ARG A 23 -16.32 6.53 11.85
N GLN A 24 -16.25 5.22 11.89
CA GLN A 24 -15.85 4.44 13.07
C GLN A 24 -14.45 3.88 12.83
N PHE A 25 -13.68 3.83 13.88
CA PHE A 25 -12.30 3.38 13.89
C PHE A 25 -12.09 2.37 14.99
N LEU A 26 -11.21 1.42 14.78
CA LEU A 26 -10.58 0.70 15.88
C LEU A 26 -9.18 1.27 16.04
N ILE A 27 -8.84 1.62 17.26
CA ILE A 27 -7.51 2.08 17.62
C ILE A 27 -6.94 1.15 18.69
N GLU A 28 -5.64 0.91 18.65
CA GLU A 28 -4.92 0.08 19.59
C GLU A 28 -3.89 0.93 20.33
N ASP A 29 -3.92 0.90 21.65
CA ASP A 29 -2.97 1.63 22.50
C ASP A 29 -1.64 0.86 22.64
N ASP A 30 -0.64 1.50 23.24
CA ASP A 30 0.70 0.91 23.46
C ASP A 30 0.66 -0.34 24.35
N GLY A 31 -0.42 -0.56 25.09
CA GLY A 31 -0.64 -1.76 25.90
C GLY A 31 -1.33 -2.90 25.15
N GLY A 32 -1.67 -2.71 23.87
CA GLY A 32 -2.38 -3.68 23.03
C GLY A 32 -3.89 -3.72 23.28
N ALA A 33 -4.45 -2.77 24.05
CA ALA A 33 -5.90 -2.70 24.22
C ALA A 33 -6.56 -2.01 23.03
N VAL A 34 -7.62 -2.64 22.50
CA VAL A 34 -8.36 -2.14 21.34
C VAL A 34 -9.61 -1.38 21.77
N TRP A 35 -9.75 -0.17 21.24
CA TRP A 35 -10.84 0.76 21.54
C TRP A 35 -11.66 1.05 20.29
N SER A 36 -12.99 1.12 20.44
CA SER A 36 -13.88 1.69 19.42
C SER A 36 -13.81 3.21 19.48
N ALA A 37 -13.41 3.84 18.38
CA ALA A 37 -13.18 5.28 18.36
C ALA A 37 -14.02 6.00 17.30
N THR A 38 -14.36 7.26 17.60
CA THR A 38 -14.96 8.20 16.65
C THR A 38 -14.13 9.47 16.58
N ARG A 39 -14.31 10.25 15.51
CA ARG A 39 -13.68 11.57 15.37
C ARG A 39 -14.72 12.61 14.97
N ARG A 40 -14.60 13.83 15.53
CA ARG A 40 -15.33 15.00 15.04
C ARG A 40 -14.52 15.63 13.91
N GLY A 41 -15.14 15.93 12.76
CA GLY A 41 -14.49 16.58 11.63
C GLY A 41 -14.86 16.01 10.28
N LYS A 42 -14.02 16.27 9.25
CA LYS A 42 -14.25 15.82 7.88
C LYS A 42 -14.15 14.30 7.77
N LYS A 43 -15.03 13.70 6.97
CA LYS A 43 -14.97 12.28 6.63
C LYS A 43 -13.70 12.03 5.80
N GLY A 44 -12.89 11.02 6.20
CA GLY A 44 -11.81 10.50 5.37
C GLY A 44 -10.41 11.07 5.62
N ASP A 45 -10.20 11.78 6.75
CA ASP A 45 -8.89 12.27 7.16
C ASP A 45 -8.13 11.35 8.12
N VAL A 46 -8.72 10.24 8.52
CA VAL A 46 -8.11 9.18 9.35
C VAL A 46 -8.08 7.89 8.56
N VAL A 47 -6.91 7.29 8.45
CA VAL A 47 -6.69 6.03 7.73
C VAL A 47 -5.97 5.01 8.62
N VAL A 48 -5.98 3.75 8.17
CA VAL A 48 -5.23 2.68 8.83
C VAL A 48 -3.74 3.03 8.89
N GLY A 49 -3.11 2.76 10.04
CA GLY A 49 -1.72 3.09 10.30
C GLY A 49 -1.48 4.50 10.88
N ASP A 50 -2.50 5.37 10.94
CA ASP A 50 -2.37 6.65 11.62
C ASP A 50 -2.03 6.49 13.10
N LEU A 51 -1.13 7.31 13.60
CA LEU A 51 -0.89 7.48 15.02
C LEU A 51 -1.74 8.66 15.51
N VAL A 52 -2.46 8.45 16.60
CA VAL A 52 -3.44 9.40 17.11
C VAL A 52 -3.25 9.66 18.59
N ARG A 53 -3.68 10.83 19.04
CA ARG A 53 -3.98 11.12 20.43
C ARG A 53 -5.49 10.94 20.62
N ALA A 54 -5.88 10.09 21.55
CA ALA A 54 -7.27 9.76 21.83
C ALA A 54 -7.61 10.01 23.29
N HIS A 55 -8.89 10.29 23.57
CA HIS A 55 -9.45 10.48 24.89
C HIS A 55 -10.44 9.34 25.19
N ALA A 56 -10.27 8.66 26.31
CA ALA A 56 -11.20 7.62 26.76
C ALA A 56 -12.52 8.25 27.18
N SER A 57 -13.63 7.89 26.52
CA SER A 57 -14.98 8.43 26.80
C SER A 57 -15.84 7.51 27.65
N ALA A 58 -15.61 6.19 27.56
CA ALA A 58 -16.24 5.13 28.35
C ALA A 58 -15.39 3.86 28.24
N PRO A 59 -15.64 2.79 29.00
CA PRO A 59 -14.95 1.52 28.86
C PRO A 59 -14.99 1.00 27.42
N GLY A 60 -13.81 0.85 26.78
CA GLY A 60 -13.68 0.41 25.38
C GLY A 60 -14.08 1.43 24.33
N LEU A 61 -14.46 2.66 24.70
CA LEU A 61 -14.83 3.74 23.79
C LEU A 61 -13.88 4.92 23.90
N ALA A 62 -13.47 5.47 22.76
CA ALA A 62 -12.58 6.61 22.71
C ALA A 62 -12.99 7.63 21.65
N ARG A 63 -12.44 8.82 21.76
CA ARG A 63 -12.55 9.88 20.78
C ARG A 63 -11.16 10.27 20.30
N ILE A 64 -10.92 10.24 18.98
CA ILE A 64 -9.70 10.74 18.37
C ILE A 64 -9.72 12.27 18.43
N GLU A 65 -8.73 12.85 19.12
CA GLU A 65 -8.59 14.28 19.29
C GLU A 65 -7.68 14.87 18.20
N THR A 66 -6.49 14.29 18.01
CA THR A 66 -5.52 14.76 17.02
C THR A 66 -4.83 13.62 16.28
N LEU A 67 -4.44 13.88 15.03
CA LEU A 67 -3.53 13.03 14.26
C LEU A 67 -2.10 13.46 14.57
N LYS A 68 -1.20 12.49 14.76
CA LYS A 68 0.23 12.74 14.82
C LYS A 68 0.82 12.90 13.40
N PRO A 69 1.99 13.53 13.26
CA PRO A 69 2.67 13.63 11.96
C PRO A 69 2.88 12.26 11.31
N ARG A 70 2.53 12.15 10.04
CA ARG A 70 2.71 10.96 9.23
C ARG A 70 4.11 10.91 8.64
N ARG A 71 4.76 9.73 8.62
CA ARG A 71 6.03 9.52 7.92
C ARG A 71 5.81 9.27 6.43
N SER A 72 4.71 8.61 6.10
CA SER A 72 4.31 8.30 4.72
C SER A 72 2.80 8.29 4.59
N LEU A 73 2.29 8.54 3.37
CA LEU A 73 0.86 8.50 3.07
C LEU A 73 0.65 8.00 1.63
N LEU A 74 -0.14 6.95 1.50
CA LEU A 74 -0.56 6.40 0.21
C LEU A 74 -1.99 6.82 -0.12
N PHE A 75 -2.25 7.00 -1.43
CA PHE A 75 -3.54 7.42 -1.95
C PHE A 75 -4.12 6.38 -2.90
N ARG A 76 -5.44 6.17 -2.83
CA ARG A 76 -6.20 5.39 -3.82
C ARG A 76 -6.96 6.29 -4.78
N ALA A 77 -7.17 5.82 -6.01
CA ALA A 77 -8.08 6.46 -6.94
C ALA A 77 -9.55 6.23 -6.52
N GLU A 78 -10.37 7.26 -6.62
CA GLU A 78 -11.82 7.19 -6.45
C GLU A 78 -12.49 8.08 -7.48
N GLY A 79 -12.80 7.50 -8.64
CA GLY A 79 -13.23 8.27 -9.81
C GLY A 79 -12.16 9.29 -10.22
N TYR A 80 -12.54 10.56 -10.31
CA TYR A 80 -11.62 11.67 -10.65
C TYR A 80 -10.84 12.23 -9.44
N ARG A 81 -11.04 11.69 -8.24
CA ARG A 81 -10.41 12.17 -7.00
C ARG A 81 -9.45 11.12 -6.45
N VAL A 82 -8.58 11.56 -5.58
CA VAL A 82 -7.75 10.68 -4.76
C VAL A 82 -8.26 10.70 -3.32
N LYS A 83 -8.19 9.55 -2.65
CA LYS A 83 -8.46 9.42 -1.22
C LYS A 83 -7.26 8.81 -0.51
N GLU A 84 -7.03 9.25 0.71
CA GLU A 84 -6.05 8.63 1.59
C GLU A 84 -6.37 7.15 1.78
N LEU A 85 -5.36 6.29 1.74
CA LEU A 85 -5.47 4.83 1.78
C LEU A 85 -4.90 4.26 3.08
N ALA A 86 -3.63 4.53 3.34
CA ALA A 86 -2.89 4.05 4.50
C ALA A 86 -1.74 5.00 4.82
N ALA A 87 -1.41 5.14 6.10
CA ALA A 87 -0.35 5.99 6.60
C ALA A 87 0.74 5.19 7.34
N ASN A 88 1.93 5.77 7.46
CA ASN A 88 3.06 5.21 8.20
C ASN A 88 3.49 3.82 7.71
N ILE A 89 3.38 3.57 6.40
CA ILE A 89 3.82 2.36 5.72
C ILE A 89 5.30 2.51 5.36
N ASP A 90 6.08 1.44 5.58
CA ASP A 90 7.50 1.37 5.29
C ASP A 90 7.78 0.59 3.99
N LEU A 91 6.87 -0.34 3.62
CA LEU A 91 7.06 -1.25 2.50
C LEU A 91 5.76 -1.52 1.74
N VAL A 92 5.77 -1.44 0.42
CA VAL A 92 4.68 -1.90 -0.46
C VAL A 92 5.10 -3.21 -1.14
N LEU A 93 4.33 -4.27 -0.89
CA LEU A 93 4.47 -5.57 -1.55
C LEU A 93 3.50 -5.65 -2.73
N VAL A 94 4.02 -5.48 -3.95
CA VAL A 94 3.22 -5.47 -5.18
C VAL A 94 3.11 -6.88 -5.74
N VAL A 95 1.98 -7.53 -5.53
CA VAL A 95 1.76 -8.94 -5.87
C VAL A 95 1.14 -9.08 -7.25
N TYR A 96 1.76 -9.88 -8.10
CA TYR A 96 1.22 -10.30 -9.39
C TYR A 96 1.49 -11.80 -9.63
N ALA A 97 0.86 -12.38 -10.64
CA ALA A 97 1.02 -13.79 -11.03
C ALA A 97 0.74 -13.96 -12.52
N ALA A 98 1.22 -15.05 -13.13
CA ALA A 98 0.89 -15.38 -14.52
C ALA A 98 -0.61 -15.66 -14.71
N ARG A 99 -1.26 -16.26 -13.70
CA ARG A 99 -2.69 -16.62 -13.72
C ARG A 99 -3.42 -16.09 -12.48
N PRO A 100 -4.56 -15.34 -12.66
CA PRO A 100 -5.07 -14.77 -13.92
C PRO A 100 -4.06 -13.80 -14.53
N THR A 101 -4.23 -13.44 -15.81
CA THR A 101 -3.34 -12.52 -16.52
C THR A 101 -3.19 -11.20 -15.75
N PHE A 102 -1.97 -10.79 -15.51
CA PHE A 102 -1.66 -9.56 -14.77
C PHE A 102 -1.58 -8.34 -15.70
N ASN A 103 -1.81 -7.18 -15.14
CA ASN A 103 -1.65 -5.90 -15.82
C ASN A 103 -0.33 -5.25 -15.40
N ARG A 104 0.62 -5.13 -16.31
CA ARG A 104 1.93 -4.47 -16.09
C ARG A 104 1.78 -3.03 -15.60
N TRP A 105 0.80 -2.29 -16.13
CA TRP A 105 0.53 -0.91 -15.74
C TRP A 105 0.11 -0.79 -14.28
N PHE A 106 -0.63 -1.78 -13.76
CA PHE A 106 -0.95 -1.83 -12.34
C PHE A 106 0.31 -1.91 -11.48
N VAL A 107 1.25 -2.81 -11.83
CA VAL A 107 2.52 -2.98 -11.11
C VAL A 107 3.33 -1.69 -11.19
N TRP A 108 3.48 -1.11 -12.37
CA TRP A 108 4.22 0.13 -12.57
C TRP A 108 3.58 1.31 -11.80
N LYS A 109 2.26 1.40 -11.78
CA LYS A 109 1.54 2.44 -11.03
C LYS A 109 1.76 2.31 -9.52
N ALA A 110 1.81 1.08 -9.02
CA ALA A 110 2.12 0.81 -7.62
C ALA A 110 3.55 1.23 -7.25
N LEU A 111 4.53 0.97 -8.13
CA LEU A 111 5.92 1.41 -7.95
C LEU A 111 6.03 2.95 -7.92
N VAL A 112 5.36 3.64 -8.85
CA VAL A 112 5.31 5.12 -8.87
C VAL A 112 4.68 5.66 -7.59
N ALA A 113 3.58 5.07 -7.11
CA ALA A 113 2.91 5.50 -5.89
C ALA A 113 3.80 5.32 -4.65
N ALA A 114 4.49 4.19 -4.55
CA ALA A 114 5.42 3.93 -3.46
C ALA A 114 6.59 4.92 -3.47
N TYR A 115 7.23 5.11 -4.63
CA TYR A 115 8.32 6.07 -4.78
C TYR A 115 7.89 7.49 -4.39
N ALA A 116 6.74 7.96 -4.92
CA ALA A 116 6.22 9.29 -4.64
C ALA A 116 5.87 9.51 -3.15
N ALA A 117 5.56 8.44 -2.42
CA ALA A 117 5.33 8.46 -0.98
C ALA A 117 6.61 8.26 -0.14
N GLY A 118 7.78 8.09 -0.77
CA GLY A 118 9.04 7.79 -0.08
C GLY A 118 9.06 6.40 0.57
N ILE A 119 8.34 5.44 0.01
CA ILE A 119 8.17 4.10 0.55
C ILE A 119 8.93 3.09 -0.32
N GLU A 120 9.62 2.14 0.32
CA GLU A 120 10.21 1.00 -0.40
C GLU A 120 9.14 0.14 -1.06
N ALA A 121 9.48 -0.47 -2.20
CA ALA A 121 8.61 -1.41 -2.89
C ALA A 121 9.36 -2.69 -3.25
N VAL A 122 8.70 -3.83 -3.04
CA VAL A 122 9.14 -5.15 -3.50
C VAL A 122 8.05 -5.74 -4.38
N VAL A 123 8.40 -6.14 -5.60
CA VAL A 123 7.47 -6.79 -6.52
C VAL A 123 7.53 -8.30 -6.31
N VAL A 124 6.38 -8.89 -6.00
CA VAL A 124 6.24 -10.31 -5.68
C VAL A 124 5.56 -11.02 -6.84
N GLN A 125 6.31 -11.79 -7.61
CA GLN A 125 5.77 -12.78 -8.53
C GLN A 125 5.29 -13.98 -7.69
N ASN A 126 3.99 -14.12 -7.52
CA ASN A 126 3.40 -15.28 -6.85
C ASN A 126 2.94 -16.33 -7.86
N LYS A 127 2.68 -17.56 -7.41
CA LYS A 127 2.25 -18.70 -8.25
C LYS A 127 3.22 -18.99 -9.38
N THR A 128 4.51 -19.01 -9.09
CA THR A 128 5.56 -19.31 -10.08
C THR A 128 5.39 -20.68 -10.72
N ASP A 129 4.71 -21.60 -10.02
CA ASP A 129 4.29 -22.91 -10.50
C ASP A 129 3.28 -22.87 -11.67
N LEU A 130 2.62 -21.73 -11.91
CA LEU A 130 1.64 -21.53 -12.99
C LEU A 130 2.17 -20.66 -14.14
N ASP A 131 3.46 -20.32 -14.17
CA ASP A 131 4.10 -19.48 -15.20
C ASP A 131 4.72 -20.36 -16.29
N GLU A 132 3.88 -21.10 -17.01
CA GLU A 132 4.28 -22.10 -18.00
C GLU A 132 4.99 -21.48 -19.22
N ASP A 133 4.56 -20.30 -19.65
CA ASP A 133 5.11 -19.55 -20.78
C ASP A 133 6.30 -18.64 -20.40
N GLY A 134 6.55 -18.47 -19.10
CA GLY A 134 7.64 -17.65 -18.56
C GLY A 134 7.44 -16.13 -18.72
N GLU A 135 6.24 -15.67 -19.09
CA GLU A 135 5.97 -14.25 -19.31
C GLU A 135 6.06 -13.46 -17.99
N ALA A 136 5.51 -13.97 -16.90
CA ALA A 136 5.59 -13.31 -15.61
C ALA A 136 7.05 -13.25 -15.09
N ALA A 137 7.82 -14.31 -15.30
CA ALA A 137 9.25 -14.32 -14.96
C ALA A 137 10.07 -13.35 -15.84
N ALA A 138 9.75 -13.23 -17.14
CA ALA A 138 10.38 -12.26 -18.02
C ALA A 138 10.09 -10.81 -17.57
N PHE A 139 8.86 -10.53 -17.19
CA PHE A 139 8.49 -9.23 -16.61
C PHE A 139 9.22 -8.95 -15.30
N ARG A 140 9.35 -9.93 -14.40
CA ARG A 140 10.15 -9.77 -13.18
C ARG A 140 11.60 -9.40 -13.50
N ARG A 141 12.25 -10.11 -14.42
CA ARG A 141 13.63 -9.80 -14.84
C ARG A 141 13.77 -8.39 -15.40
N SER A 142 12.79 -7.90 -16.16
CA SER A 142 12.82 -6.51 -16.66
C SER A 142 12.77 -5.48 -15.52
N LEU A 143 12.06 -5.75 -14.44
CA LEU A 143 12.04 -4.89 -13.25
C LEU A 143 13.37 -4.96 -12.49
N GLU A 144 13.98 -6.13 -12.37
CA GLU A 144 15.31 -6.29 -11.76
C GLU A 144 16.39 -5.50 -12.51
N GLN A 145 16.33 -5.45 -13.84
CA GLN A 145 17.23 -4.61 -14.66
C GLN A 145 17.07 -3.11 -14.38
N LEU A 146 15.88 -2.69 -13.93
CA LEU A 146 15.62 -1.31 -13.47
C LEU A 146 16.00 -1.08 -12.00
N GLY A 147 16.60 -2.07 -11.34
CA GLY A 147 16.99 -1.98 -9.92
C GLY A 147 15.83 -2.16 -8.95
N VAL A 148 14.67 -2.66 -9.39
CA VAL A 148 13.53 -2.92 -8.52
C VAL A 148 13.74 -4.25 -7.77
N ALA A 149 13.58 -4.24 -6.46
CA ALA A 149 13.63 -5.46 -5.65
C ALA A 149 12.46 -6.39 -5.99
N THR A 150 12.75 -7.68 -6.17
CA THR A 150 11.72 -8.66 -6.55
C THR A 150 11.83 -9.94 -5.72
N LEU A 151 10.71 -10.67 -5.61
CA LEU A 151 10.64 -12.02 -5.08
C LEU A 151 9.87 -12.92 -6.06
N ALA A 152 10.33 -14.17 -6.20
CA ALA A 152 9.63 -15.22 -6.95
C ALA A 152 9.17 -16.30 -5.96
N LEU A 153 7.86 -16.49 -5.81
CA LEU A 153 7.24 -17.30 -4.77
C LEU A 153 6.11 -18.16 -5.34
N SER A 154 5.80 -19.24 -4.64
CA SER A 154 4.58 -20.03 -4.85
C SER A 154 3.94 -20.36 -3.50
N ALA A 155 2.94 -19.57 -3.11
CA ALA A 155 2.30 -19.68 -1.80
C ALA A 155 1.63 -21.04 -1.57
N LYS A 156 1.19 -21.73 -2.64
CA LYS A 156 0.55 -23.04 -2.55
C LYS A 156 1.52 -24.19 -2.70
N ALA A 157 2.45 -24.12 -3.68
CA ALA A 157 3.39 -25.21 -3.93
C ALA A 157 4.54 -25.23 -2.91
N GLU A 158 4.97 -24.06 -2.43
CA GLU A 158 6.11 -23.93 -1.51
C GLU A 158 5.76 -23.03 -0.31
N PRO A 159 4.77 -23.37 0.54
CA PRO A 159 4.26 -22.48 1.60
C PRO A 159 5.34 -22.08 2.62
N GLU A 160 6.17 -23.03 3.06
CA GLU A 160 7.19 -22.76 4.08
C GLU A 160 8.31 -21.85 3.55
N ARG A 161 8.79 -22.10 2.33
CA ARG A 161 9.77 -21.24 1.67
C ARG A 161 9.21 -19.84 1.44
N THR A 162 7.95 -19.75 0.98
CA THR A 162 7.26 -18.49 0.77
C THR A 162 7.11 -17.71 2.07
N ARG A 163 6.70 -18.38 3.16
CA ARG A 163 6.58 -17.78 4.49
C ARG A 163 7.93 -17.24 4.98
N ALA A 164 9.00 -18.02 4.87
CA ALA A 164 10.33 -17.61 5.30
C ALA A 164 10.83 -16.38 4.51
N ALA A 165 10.69 -16.38 3.18
CA ALA A 165 11.10 -15.27 2.33
C ALA A 165 10.31 -13.99 2.63
N LEU A 166 8.99 -14.08 2.79
CA LEU A 166 8.15 -12.93 3.15
C LEU A 166 8.50 -12.41 4.54
N THR A 167 8.65 -13.30 5.54
CA THR A 167 9.03 -12.91 6.91
C THR A 167 10.33 -12.13 6.93
N ALA A 168 11.33 -12.52 6.15
CA ALA A 168 12.61 -11.80 6.07
C ALA A 168 12.44 -10.37 5.53
N VAL A 169 11.51 -10.15 4.60
CA VAL A 169 11.28 -8.85 3.97
C VAL A 169 10.41 -7.93 4.82
N VAL A 170 9.39 -8.48 5.53
CA VAL A 170 8.44 -7.67 6.32
C VAL A 170 8.85 -7.45 7.77
N ARG A 171 9.94 -8.08 8.22
CA ARG A 171 10.44 -7.96 9.60
C ARG A 171 10.70 -6.50 9.94
N ASP A 172 10.21 -6.06 11.10
CA ASP A 172 10.36 -4.71 11.67
C ASP A 172 9.80 -3.59 10.76
N ARG A 173 8.91 -3.93 9.81
CA ARG A 173 8.33 -3.00 8.84
C ARG A 173 6.80 -3.03 8.89
N ALA A 174 6.21 -1.87 8.73
CA ALA A 174 4.79 -1.74 8.41
C ALA A 174 4.63 -1.92 6.90
N SER A 175 4.05 -3.05 6.48
CA SER A 175 3.98 -3.45 5.07
C SER A 175 2.54 -3.44 4.55
N LEU A 176 2.35 -3.10 3.27
CA LEU A 176 1.05 -3.10 2.59
C LEU A 176 1.07 -4.09 1.43
N PHE A 177 0.13 -5.05 1.39
CA PHE A 177 -0.10 -5.87 0.21
C PHE A 177 -1.00 -5.16 -0.80
N VAL A 178 -0.52 -5.03 -2.03
CA VAL A 178 -1.31 -4.57 -3.18
C VAL A 178 -1.18 -5.54 -4.34
N GLY A 179 -2.18 -5.59 -5.20
CA GLY A 179 -2.21 -6.49 -6.36
C GLY A 179 -3.64 -6.68 -6.84
N GLN A 180 -3.82 -7.05 -8.08
CA GLN A 180 -5.13 -7.30 -8.66
C GLN A 180 -5.84 -8.49 -7.97
N SER A 181 -7.14 -8.64 -8.22
CA SER A 181 -7.89 -9.79 -7.70
C SER A 181 -7.31 -11.11 -8.24
N GLY A 182 -7.31 -12.14 -7.41
CA GLY A 182 -6.80 -13.46 -7.81
C GLY A 182 -5.28 -13.62 -7.79
N MET A 183 -4.46 -12.60 -7.52
CA MET A 183 -2.98 -12.71 -7.47
C MET A 183 -2.47 -13.49 -6.24
N GLY A 184 -3.33 -13.80 -5.27
CA GLY A 184 -2.99 -14.62 -4.10
C GLY A 184 -2.59 -13.83 -2.85
N LYS A 185 -2.93 -12.52 -2.77
CA LYS A 185 -2.65 -11.69 -1.58
C LYS A 185 -3.17 -12.31 -0.28
N SER A 186 -4.42 -12.75 -0.24
CA SER A 186 -5.00 -13.37 0.96
C SER A 186 -4.31 -14.69 1.34
N THR A 187 -3.82 -15.44 0.35
CA THR A 187 -3.03 -16.66 0.62
C THR A 187 -1.68 -16.30 1.26
N LEU A 188 -0.99 -15.27 0.73
CA LEU A 188 0.26 -14.77 1.30
C LEU A 188 0.05 -14.17 2.70
N LEU A 189 -1.04 -13.42 2.90
CA LEU A 189 -1.42 -12.90 4.21
C LEU A 189 -1.63 -14.02 5.23
N ASN A 190 -2.37 -15.07 4.87
CA ASN A 190 -2.65 -16.21 5.75
C ASN A 190 -1.40 -17.01 6.11
N LEU A 191 -0.35 -17.00 5.28
CA LEU A 191 0.95 -17.59 5.64
C LEU A 191 1.66 -16.81 6.75
N LEU A 192 1.50 -15.48 6.78
CA LEU A 192 2.12 -14.59 7.77
C LEU A 192 1.26 -14.43 9.03
N VAL A 193 -0.06 -14.39 8.86
CA VAL A 193 -1.07 -14.21 9.92
C VAL A 193 -2.13 -15.30 9.79
N PRO A 194 -1.90 -16.51 10.34
CA PRO A 194 -2.84 -17.63 10.19
C PRO A 194 -4.27 -17.32 10.66
N ASP A 195 -4.42 -16.45 11.66
CA ASP A 195 -5.71 -16.07 12.25
C ASP A 195 -6.30 -14.77 11.68
N ALA A 196 -5.81 -14.27 10.55
CA ALA A 196 -6.29 -13.03 9.94
C ALA A 196 -7.81 -13.03 9.70
N GLY A 197 -8.38 -14.17 9.29
CA GLY A 197 -9.82 -14.35 9.11
C GLY A 197 -10.62 -14.21 10.40
N ALA A 198 -10.15 -14.80 11.50
CA ALA A 198 -10.79 -14.73 12.80
C ALA A 198 -10.74 -13.31 13.39
N ARG A 199 -9.58 -12.66 13.35
CA ARG A 199 -9.41 -11.24 13.77
C ARG A 199 -10.31 -10.30 12.96
N THR A 200 -10.48 -10.59 11.68
CA THR A 200 -11.39 -9.86 10.79
C THR A 200 -12.84 -9.92 11.26
N GLN A 201 -13.31 -11.09 11.69
CA GLN A 201 -14.67 -11.27 12.24
C GLN A 201 -14.83 -10.59 13.60
N GLU A 202 -13.84 -10.68 14.48
CA GLU A 202 -13.85 -10.03 15.79
C GLU A 202 -13.98 -8.49 15.66
N TYR A 203 -13.22 -7.87 14.75
CA TYR A 203 -13.31 -6.42 14.48
C TYR A 203 -14.69 -6.01 13.97
N SER A 204 -15.30 -6.84 13.11
CA SER A 204 -16.64 -6.56 12.59
C SER A 204 -17.72 -6.70 13.67
N GLN A 205 -17.56 -7.65 14.60
CA GLN A 205 -18.49 -7.85 15.74
C GLN A 205 -18.39 -6.71 16.75
N ARG A 206 -17.18 -6.23 17.08
CA ARG A 206 -16.98 -5.12 18.04
C ARG A 206 -17.68 -3.83 17.62
N LEU A 207 -17.87 -3.63 16.31
CA LEU A 207 -18.52 -2.43 15.76
C LEU A 207 -19.97 -2.65 15.37
N ASP A 208 -20.56 -3.82 15.70
CA ASP A 208 -21.94 -4.21 15.34
C ASP A 208 -22.22 -4.04 13.83
N LEU A 209 -21.19 -4.27 13.02
CA LEU A 209 -21.26 -4.16 11.57
C LEU A 209 -21.66 -5.53 11.02
N GLY A 210 -22.88 -5.63 10.47
CA GLY A 210 -23.35 -6.86 9.82
C GLY A 210 -22.38 -7.38 8.75
N LYS A 211 -22.59 -8.63 8.29
CA LYS A 211 -21.71 -9.40 7.36
C LYS A 211 -21.26 -8.72 6.05
N GLN A 212 -21.67 -7.49 5.75
CA GLN A 212 -21.46 -6.81 4.46
C GLN A 212 -20.27 -5.83 4.41
N THR A 213 -19.41 -5.75 5.43
CA THR A 213 -18.32 -4.76 5.47
C THR A 213 -16.98 -5.35 4.99
N THR A 214 -16.91 -5.81 3.73
CA THR A 214 -15.70 -6.33 3.08
C THR A 214 -14.71 -5.25 2.61
N THR A 215 -14.95 -3.97 2.90
CA THR A 215 -14.14 -2.84 2.36
C THR A 215 -13.29 -2.12 3.40
N ALA A 216 -13.18 -2.66 4.61
CA ALA A 216 -12.40 -2.04 5.67
C ALA A 216 -10.90 -2.38 5.55
N SER A 217 -10.03 -1.37 5.53
CA SER A 217 -8.58 -1.57 5.67
C SER A 217 -8.25 -1.99 7.10
N ARG A 218 -7.30 -2.92 7.26
CA ARG A 218 -6.95 -3.53 8.56
C ARG A 218 -5.46 -3.69 8.73
N TRP A 219 -5.02 -3.48 9.94
CA TRP A 219 -3.65 -3.68 10.41
C TRP A 219 -3.53 -4.99 11.17
N PHE A 220 -2.51 -5.78 10.89
CA PHE A 220 -2.21 -7.03 11.57
C PHE A 220 -0.76 -7.02 12.02
N ASP A 221 -0.52 -7.14 13.31
CA ASP A 221 0.83 -7.32 13.84
C ASP A 221 1.31 -8.74 13.56
N LEU A 222 2.60 -8.84 13.22
CA LEU A 222 3.28 -10.08 12.88
C LEU A 222 4.04 -10.66 14.06
N PRO A 223 4.08 -11.99 14.20
CA PRO A 223 4.90 -12.64 15.24
C PRO A 223 6.41 -12.33 15.15
N CYS A 224 6.87 -11.92 13.97
CA CYS A 224 8.30 -11.66 13.69
C CYS A 224 8.72 -10.21 13.90
N SER A 225 7.96 -9.40 14.63
CA SER A 225 8.00 -7.94 14.62
C SER A 225 7.72 -7.35 13.24
N GLY A 226 6.95 -6.28 13.20
CA GLY A 226 6.43 -5.70 11.97
C GLY A 226 4.93 -5.92 11.83
N SER A 227 4.37 -5.44 10.73
CA SER A 227 2.92 -5.46 10.54
C SER A 227 2.55 -5.57 9.05
N ILE A 228 1.35 -6.08 8.80
CA ILE A 228 0.75 -6.11 7.45
C ILE A 228 -0.57 -5.34 7.46
N VAL A 229 -0.72 -4.46 6.49
CA VAL A 229 -1.99 -3.81 6.18
C VAL A 229 -2.65 -4.53 5.01
N ASP A 230 -3.89 -4.96 5.21
CA ASP A 230 -4.76 -5.47 4.15
C ASP A 230 -5.80 -4.40 3.80
N THR A 231 -5.97 -4.15 2.50
CA THR A 231 -6.91 -3.16 1.96
C THR A 231 -7.88 -3.85 1.01
N PRO A 232 -8.93 -4.52 1.52
CA PRO A 232 -9.90 -5.19 0.68
C PRO A 232 -10.55 -4.23 -0.32
N GLY A 233 -10.76 -4.69 -1.56
CA GLY A 233 -11.36 -3.86 -2.61
C GLY A 233 -10.45 -2.73 -3.14
N PHE A 234 -9.17 -2.72 -2.79
CA PHE A 234 -8.21 -1.83 -3.42
C PHE A 234 -8.06 -2.18 -4.90
N GLN A 235 -8.33 -1.21 -5.75
CA GLN A 235 -8.28 -1.39 -7.22
C GLN A 235 -7.05 -0.71 -7.83
N GLU A 236 -6.75 0.53 -7.38
CA GLU A 236 -5.74 1.34 -8.03
C GLU A 236 -5.22 2.46 -7.12
N PHE A 237 -3.94 2.77 -7.24
CA PHE A 237 -3.37 3.96 -6.60
C PHE A 237 -3.82 5.24 -7.30
N GLY A 238 -4.06 6.30 -6.51
CA GLY A 238 -4.33 7.64 -6.99
C GLY A 238 -3.02 8.43 -7.10
N LEU A 239 -2.69 8.88 -8.30
CA LEU A 239 -1.45 9.63 -8.57
C LEU A 239 -1.71 11.09 -8.96
N ALA A 240 -2.95 11.56 -8.95
CA ALA A 240 -3.30 12.90 -9.42
C ALA A 240 -2.64 14.04 -8.61
N ASN A 241 -2.29 13.76 -7.37
CA ASN A 241 -1.60 14.68 -6.46
C ASN A 241 -0.06 14.64 -6.56
N VAL A 242 0.51 13.73 -7.36
CA VAL A 242 1.98 13.63 -7.55
C VAL A 242 2.44 14.69 -8.54
N PRO A 243 3.36 15.60 -8.18
CA PRO A 243 3.90 16.60 -9.10
C PRO A 243 4.57 15.95 -10.32
N ILE A 244 4.54 16.63 -11.48
CA ILE A 244 5.10 16.09 -12.73
C ILE A 244 6.59 15.78 -12.64
N VAL A 245 7.35 16.59 -11.91
CA VAL A 245 8.79 16.37 -11.68
C VAL A 245 8.99 15.06 -10.90
N GLN A 246 8.27 14.89 -9.79
CA GLN A 246 8.34 13.68 -8.98
C GLN A 246 7.83 12.44 -9.73
N LEU A 247 6.86 12.63 -10.65
CA LEU A 247 6.43 11.55 -11.55
C LEU A 247 7.58 11.08 -12.43
N ALA A 248 8.32 11.99 -13.07
CA ALA A 248 9.47 11.64 -13.92
C ALA A 248 10.60 10.96 -13.10
N GLU A 249 10.88 11.45 -11.89
CA GLU A 249 11.85 10.87 -10.96
C GLU A 249 11.49 9.45 -10.52
N SER A 250 10.20 9.10 -10.56
CA SER A 250 9.70 7.75 -10.22
C SER A 250 10.02 6.70 -11.29
N PHE A 251 10.65 7.08 -12.41
CA PHE A 251 11.12 6.20 -13.46
C PHE A 251 12.65 6.09 -13.41
N PRO A 252 13.20 5.00 -12.83
CA PRO A 252 14.66 4.85 -12.68
C PRO A 252 15.42 5.04 -13.99
N GLU A 253 14.83 4.56 -15.10
CA GLU A 253 15.39 4.66 -16.45
C GLU A 253 15.46 6.09 -17.02
N PHE A 254 14.73 7.05 -16.42
CA PHE A 254 14.80 8.46 -16.82
C PHE A 254 15.92 9.23 -16.11
N ARG A 255 16.37 8.75 -14.95
CA ARG A 255 17.33 9.46 -14.08
C ARG A 255 18.58 9.96 -14.81
N PRO A 256 19.20 9.21 -15.76
CA PRO A 256 20.37 9.71 -16.48
C PRO A 256 20.09 10.95 -17.34
N ALA A 257 18.82 11.21 -17.71
CA ALA A 257 18.41 12.31 -18.57
C ALA A 257 17.73 13.47 -17.84
N LEU A 258 17.34 13.28 -16.58
CA LEU A 258 16.67 14.33 -15.80
C LEU A 258 17.63 15.52 -15.61
N GLY A 259 17.08 16.73 -15.79
CA GLY A 259 17.86 17.98 -15.74
C GLY A 259 18.72 18.27 -16.99
N GLN A 260 18.72 17.37 -18.00
CA GLN A 260 19.50 17.57 -19.25
C GLN A 260 18.63 18.04 -20.44
N CYS A 261 17.35 18.30 -20.22
CA CYS A 261 16.47 18.83 -21.25
C CYS A 261 16.78 20.31 -21.52
N ARG A 262 16.46 20.78 -22.73
CA ARG A 262 16.58 22.20 -23.08
C ARG A 262 15.75 23.13 -22.21
N PHE A 263 14.55 22.65 -21.76
CA PHE A 263 13.62 23.43 -20.95
C PHE A 263 13.63 22.88 -19.51
N LEU A 264 13.68 23.78 -18.53
CA LEU A 264 13.69 23.42 -17.11
C LEU A 264 12.36 22.80 -16.64
N ASP A 265 11.26 23.19 -17.28
CA ASP A 265 9.88 22.70 -17.02
C ASP A 265 9.45 21.59 -17.97
N CYS A 266 10.42 20.91 -18.63
CA CYS A 266 10.16 19.85 -19.59
C CYS A 266 9.32 18.73 -18.95
N ARG A 267 8.16 18.45 -19.56
CA ARG A 267 7.28 17.35 -19.15
C ARG A 267 7.60 16.03 -19.85
N HIS A 268 8.60 16.03 -20.72
CA HIS A 268 9.06 14.90 -21.53
C HIS A 268 8.00 14.34 -22.48
N LEU A 269 7.02 15.14 -22.93
CA LEU A 269 5.93 14.72 -23.80
C LEU A 269 6.21 15.04 -25.28
N VAL A 270 6.31 16.33 -25.60
CA VAL A 270 6.44 16.82 -27.00
C VAL A 270 7.56 17.86 -27.17
N GLU A 271 8.19 18.25 -26.09
CA GLU A 271 9.17 19.32 -26.07
C GLU A 271 10.37 18.98 -26.96
N PRO A 272 10.87 19.92 -27.77
CA PRO A 272 12.06 19.71 -28.57
C PRO A 272 13.30 19.57 -27.69
N ASP A 273 14.28 18.80 -28.18
CA ASP A 273 15.54 18.52 -27.46
C ASP A 273 15.37 17.94 -26.06
N CYS A 274 14.32 17.12 -25.87
CA CYS A 274 14.08 16.42 -24.62
C CYS A 274 15.06 15.24 -24.47
N ALA A 275 15.85 15.24 -23.38
CA ALA A 275 16.84 14.22 -23.11
C ALA A 275 16.21 12.83 -22.82
N VAL A 276 15.05 12.79 -22.15
CA VAL A 276 14.32 11.53 -21.90
C VAL A 276 13.83 10.91 -23.21
N ARG A 277 13.28 11.71 -24.14
CA ARG A 277 12.84 11.20 -25.45
C ARG A 277 14.02 10.65 -26.27
N LYS A 278 15.19 11.28 -26.19
CA LYS A 278 16.41 10.72 -26.82
C LYS A 278 16.76 9.34 -26.30
N LEU A 279 16.58 9.08 -24.98
CA LEU A 279 16.77 7.72 -24.42
C LEU A 279 15.76 6.71 -24.98
N VAL A 280 14.52 7.14 -25.24
CA VAL A 280 13.49 6.29 -25.87
C VAL A 280 13.91 5.96 -27.32
N ASP A 281 14.33 6.96 -28.09
CA ASP A 281 14.76 6.79 -29.47
C ASP A 281 16.00 5.88 -29.60
N GLN A 282 16.85 5.87 -28.58
CA GLN A 282 18.03 5.01 -28.46
C GLN A 282 17.73 3.60 -27.94
N GLY A 283 16.47 3.32 -27.53
CA GLY A 283 16.07 2.05 -26.94
C GLY A 283 16.53 1.84 -25.49
N ALA A 284 17.10 2.85 -24.84
CA ALA A 284 17.50 2.80 -23.43
C ALA A 284 16.28 2.86 -22.47
N VAL A 285 15.18 3.41 -22.95
CA VAL A 285 13.87 3.38 -22.29
C VAL A 285 12.90 2.61 -23.17
N ALA A 286 12.27 1.57 -22.62
CA ALA A 286 11.31 0.76 -23.36
C ALA A 286 10.07 1.58 -23.76
N ALA A 287 9.59 1.36 -24.99
CA ALA A 287 8.47 2.14 -25.55
C ALA A 287 7.18 2.02 -24.72
N ASP A 288 6.88 0.85 -24.18
CA ASP A 288 5.71 0.60 -23.33
C ASP A 288 5.82 1.31 -21.97
N ARG A 289 7.02 1.41 -21.40
CA ARG A 289 7.30 2.19 -20.20
C ARG A 289 7.12 3.68 -20.44
N PHE A 290 7.61 4.19 -21.57
CA PHE A 290 7.40 5.58 -21.93
C PHE A 290 5.94 5.88 -22.24
N ALA A 291 5.21 4.97 -22.90
CA ALA A 291 3.76 5.09 -23.14
C ALA A 291 2.99 5.16 -21.81
N PHE A 292 3.37 4.35 -20.82
CA PHE A 292 2.81 4.41 -19.48
C PHE A 292 3.08 5.76 -18.80
N TYR A 293 4.32 6.26 -18.83
CA TYR A 293 4.66 7.59 -18.32
C TYR A 293 3.78 8.68 -18.95
N ARG A 294 3.69 8.68 -20.30
CA ARG A 294 2.88 9.64 -21.05
C ARG A 294 1.43 9.65 -20.60
N SER A 295 0.82 8.47 -20.44
CA SER A 295 -0.56 8.34 -19.98
C SER A 295 -0.81 9.01 -18.61
N LEU A 296 0.17 8.93 -17.71
CA LEU A 296 0.12 9.58 -16.41
C LEU A 296 0.36 11.08 -16.49
N ALA A 297 1.27 11.52 -17.34
CA ALA A 297 1.65 12.92 -17.49
C ALA A 297 0.57 13.73 -18.24
N GLU A 298 -0.04 13.17 -19.29
CA GLU A 298 -1.12 13.78 -20.06
C GLU A 298 -2.42 13.92 -19.26
N ALA A 299 -2.68 13.02 -18.31
CA ALA A 299 -3.84 13.12 -17.41
C ALA A 299 -3.76 14.28 -16.41
N ARG A 300 -2.65 15.04 -16.38
CA ARG A 300 -2.46 16.18 -15.47
C ARG A 300 -2.72 17.48 -16.18
N PRO A 301 -3.39 18.46 -15.53
CA PRO A 301 -3.52 19.81 -16.09
C PRO A 301 -2.12 20.43 -16.30
N LEU A 302 -2.06 21.37 -17.26
CA LEU A 302 -0.89 22.22 -17.49
C LEU A 302 -0.63 23.14 -16.30
#